data_515fb80c35893aca8469d7fa2a9af0b6
#
_entry.id   515fb80c35893aca8469d7fa2a9af0b6
#
_cell.length_a   1.000
_cell.length_b   1.000
_cell.length_c   1.000
_cell.angle_alpha   90.00
_cell.angle_beta   90.00
_cell.angle_gamma   90.00
#
_symmetry.space_group_name_H-M   'P 1'
#
loop_
_entity.id
_entity.type
_entity.pdbx_description
1 polymer ?
#
loop_
_entity_poly.entity_id
_entity_poly.type
_entity_poly.pdbx_seq_one_letter_code
_entity_poly.pdbx_strand_id
1 'polypeptide(L)'
;MTADFRLRFSIQSWHAASTRLHTGEGWAAWASGRLNAADLPDTPPKVDFLPAMQRRRLGLSARLLFAAAHPLLAESEPCPLVLASHDGEINRSFGLWVTLLRDNEVSPTSFGLSVHN
;
A
#
# COMPACT_ATOMS: atom_id res chain seq x y z
N MET A 1 31.17 19.68 16.70
CA MET A 1 29.91 20.28 17.19
C MET A 1 28.78 19.57 16.49
N THR A 2 28.08 18.70 17.19
CA THR A 2 26.85 18.06 16.66
C THR A 2 25.68 19.01 16.94
N ALA A 3 25.08 19.53 15.88
CA ALA A 3 23.84 20.29 16.01
C ALA A 3 22.72 19.30 16.41
N ASP A 4 22.19 19.49 17.62
CA ASP A 4 21.02 18.75 18.09
C ASP A 4 19.79 19.30 17.34
N PHE A 5 19.41 18.62 16.26
CA PHE A 5 18.26 19.00 15.45
C PHE A 5 17.02 18.29 15.98
N ARG A 6 16.08 19.05 16.53
CA ARG A 6 14.80 18.52 17.04
C ARG A 6 13.64 18.99 16.19
N LEU A 7 12.95 18.04 15.57
CA LEU A 7 11.66 18.27 14.93
C LEU A 7 10.53 17.96 15.92
N ARG A 8 9.56 18.87 16.01
CA ARG A 8 8.30 18.63 16.71
C ARG A 8 7.16 18.69 15.72
N PHE A 9 6.33 17.67 15.72
CA PHE A 9 5.11 17.62 14.92
C PHE A 9 3.99 16.95 15.72
N SER A 10 2.76 17.21 15.33
CA SER A 10 1.58 16.52 15.86
C SER A 10 0.91 15.71 14.74
N ILE A 11 0.47 14.50 15.07
CA ILE A 11 -0.32 13.67 14.16
C ILE A 11 -1.76 14.16 14.23
N GLN A 12 -2.26 14.70 13.13
CA GLN A 12 -3.65 15.20 13.02
C GLN A 12 -4.63 14.06 12.81
N SER A 13 -4.26 13.10 11.97
CA SER A 13 -5.07 11.92 11.67
C SER A 13 -4.18 10.79 11.21
N TRP A 14 -4.70 9.58 11.29
CA TRP A 14 -4.02 8.40 10.76
C TRP A 14 -5.04 7.41 10.19
N HIS A 15 -4.60 6.62 9.23
CA HIS A 15 -5.36 5.51 8.70
C HIS A 15 -4.42 4.36 8.36
N ALA A 16 -4.92 3.14 8.45
CA ALA A 16 -4.17 1.94 8.12
C ALA A 16 -5.01 1.00 7.25
N ALA A 17 -4.37 0.28 6.36
CA ALA A 17 -4.99 -0.73 5.53
C ALA A 17 -4.14 -1.99 5.48
N SER A 18 -4.80 -3.13 5.50
CA SER A 18 -4.20 -4.44 5.22
C SER A 18 -5.15 -5.24 4.34
N THR A 19 -4.78 -6.46 3.97
CA THR A 19 -5.68 -7.35 3.23
C THR A 19 -6.81 -7.93 4.07
N ARG A 20 -6.78 -7.73 5.39
CA ARG A 20 -7.75 -8.29 6.34
C ARG A 20 -8.48 -7.24 7.16
N LEU A 21 -7.82 -6.11 7.45
CA LEU A 21 -8.37 -5.01 8.23
C LEU A 21 -8.46 -3.76 7.35
N HIS A 22 -9.68 -3.27 7.14
CA HIS A 22 -9.96 -2.16 6.22
C HIS A 22 -10.60 -0.96 6.91
N THR A 23 -10.98 -1.07 8.17
CA THR A 23 -11.69 -0.01 8.91
C THR A 23 -10.99 0.34 10.21
N GLY A 24 -11.17 1.58 10.68
CA GLY A 24 -10.66 2.01 11.98
C GLY A 24 -11.21 1.18 13.14
N GLU A 25 -12.48 0.78 13.08
CA GLU A 25 -13.11 -0.13 14.06
C GLU A 25 -12.40 -1.50 14.08
N GLY A 26 -12.14 -2.07 12.91
CA GLY A 26 -11.42 -3.34 12.79
C GLY A 26 -10.03 -3.26 13.42
N TRP A 27 -9.29 -2.19 13.15
CA TRP A 27 -7.99 -1.96 13.76
C TRP A 27 -8.06 -1.78 15.28
N ALA A 28 -9.05 -1.06 15.79
CA ALA A 28 -9.27 -0.89 17.24
C ALA A 28 -9.64 -2.20 17.93
N ALA A 29 -10.48 -3.02 17.30
CA ALA A 29 -10.87 -4.32 17.79
C ALA A 29 -9.68 -5.30 17.83
N TRP A 30 -8.87 -5.31 16.80
CA TRP A 30 -7.65 -6.10 16.74
C TRP A 30 -6.62 -5.65 17.80
N ALA A 31 -6.37 -4.36 17.91
CA ALA A 31 -5.43 -3.82 18.89
C ALA A 31 -5.85 -4.09 20.35
N SER A 32 -7.14 -4.18 20.62
CA SER A 32 -7.68 -4.52 21.95
C SER A 32 -7.83 -6.04 22.20
N GLY A 33 -7.43 -6.88 21.26
CA GLY A 33 -7.53 -8.34 21.36
C GLY A 33 -8.95 -8.90 21.20
N ARG A 34 -9.92 -8.07 20.80
CA ARG A 34 -11.33 -8.50 20.57
C ARG A 34 -11.54 -9.16 19.20
N LEU A 35 -10.59 -8.98 18.28
CA LEU A 35 -10.65 -9.52 16.93
C LEU A 35 -9.31 -10.16 16.59
N ASN A 36 -9.35 -11.39 16.06
CA ASN A 36 -8.19 -12.04 15.47
C ASN A 36 -8.21 -11.83 13.94
N ALA A 37 -7.22 -11.14 13.42
CA ALA A 37 -7.13 -10.87 11.98
C ALA A 37 -7.02 -12.15 11.13
N ALA A 38 -6.51 -13.26 11.70
CA ALA A 38 -6.41 -14.53 10.98
C ALA A 38 -7.79 -15.13 10.62
N ASP A 39 -8.84 -14.78 11.36
CA ASP A 39 -10.19 -15.27 11.13
C ASP A 39 -10.94 -14.49 10.04
N LEU A 40 -10.35 -13.39 9.56
CA LEU A 40 -10.93 -12.55 8.52
C LEU A 40 -10.49 -12.98 7.12
N PRO A 41 -11.34 -12.75 6.10
CA PRO A 41 -10.97 -12.99 4.71
C PRO A 41 -9.72 -12.19 4.31
N ASP A 42 -8.83 -12.83 3.60
CA ASP A 42 -7.64 -12.19 3.02
C ASP A 42 -7.98 -11.64 1.63
N THR A 43 -8.32 -10.37 1.56
CA THR A 43 -8.85 -9.73 0.36
C THR A 43 -8.16 -8.39 0.11
N PRO A 44 -7.56 -8.17 -1.07
CA PRO A 44 -7.00 -6.87 -1.40
C PRO A 44 -8.05 -5.76 -1.37
N PRO A 45 -7.68 -4.54 -0.94
CA PRO A 45 -8.58 -3.39 -0.99
C PRO A 45 -9.07 -3.13 -2.42
N LYS A 46 -10.35 -2.78 -2.56
CA LYS A 46 -10.97 -2.56 -3.88
C LYS A 46 -10.49 -1.30 -4.57
N VAL A 47 -10.16 -0.25 -3.84
CA VAL A 47 -9.74 1.08 -4.34
C VAL A 47 -10.66 1.62 -5.44
N ASP A 48 -11.98 1.53 -5.22
CA ASP A 48 -13.02 1.84 -6.21
C ASP A 48 -13.06 3.32 -6.63
N PHE A 49 -12.42 4.19 -5.86
CA PHE A 49 -12.25 5.61 -6.20
C PHE A 49 -11.28 5.85 -7.37
N LEU A 50 -10.54 4.82 -7.79
CA LEU A 50 -9.67 4.89 -8.97
C LEU A 50 -10.37 4.32 -10.21
N PRO A 51 -10.11 4.88 -11.41
CA PRO A 51 -10.60 4.32 -12.67
C PRO A 51 -10.18 2.85 -12.85
N ALA A 52 -11.07 2.04 -13.43
CA ALA A 52 -10.86 0.60 -13.56
C ALA A 52 -9.53 0.22 -14.26
N MET A 53 -9.14 0.98 -15.28
CA MET A 53 -7.88 0.75 -15.99
C MET A 53 -6.66 0.97 -15.10
N GLN A 54 -6.68 2.00 -14.25
CA GLN A 54 -5.62 2.26 -13.29
C GLN A 54 -5.57 1.17 -12.22
N ARG A 55 -6.72 0.79 -11.66
CA ARG A 55 -6.80 -0.29 -10.64
C ARG A 55 -6.19 -1.60 -11.10
N ARG A 56 -6.36 -1.97 -12.38
CA ARG A 56 -5.82 -3.21 -12.95
C ARG A 56 -4.29 -3.23 -12.99
N ARG A 57 -3.66 -2.05 -13.03
CA ARG A 57 -2.20 -1.91 -13.07
C ARG A 57 -1.55 -1.91 -11.70
N LEU A 58 -2.34 -1.72 -10.63
CA LEU A 58 -1.81 -1.66 -9.26
C LEU A 58 -1.47 -3.04 -8.73
N GLY A 59 -0.26 -3.18 -8.21
CA GLY A 59 0.13 -4.30 -7.35
C GLY A 59 -0.52 -4.17 -5.96
N LEU A 60 -0.34 -5.19 -5.13
CA LEU A 60 -0.93 -5.21 -3.78
C LEU A 60 -0.44 -4.05 -2.91
N SER A 61 0.88 -3.79 -2.91
CA SER A 61 1.48 -2.70 -2.12
C SER A 61 0.89 -1.34 -2.48
N ALA A 62 0.73 -1.06 -3.79
CA ALA A 62 0.11 0.17 -4.25
C ALA A 62 -1.37 0.26 -3.87
N ARG A 63 -2.13 -0.83 -3.94
CA ARG A 63 -3.53 -0.86 -3.49
C ARG A 63 -3.66 -0.54 -2.01
N LEU A 64 -2.79 -1.12 -1.18
CA LEU A 64 -2.76 -0.86 0.26
C LEU A 64 -2.40 0.60 0.55
N LEU A 65 -1.40 1.14 -0.15
CA LEU A 65 -1.02 2.54 -0.04
C LEU A 65 -2.18 3.48 -0.38
N PHE A 66 -2.84 3.27 -1.51
CA PHE A 66 -4.00 4.09 -1.92
C PHE A 66 -5.17 3.95 -0.93
N ALA A 67 -5.46 2.75 -0.46
CA ALA A 67 -6.51 2.51 0.53
C ALA A 67 -6.22 3.21 1.87
N ALA A 68 -4.96 3.27 2.29
CA ALA A 68 -4.56 3.97 3.50
C ALA A 68 -4.55 5.49 3.33
N ALA A 69 -4.09 6.00 2.18
CA ALA A 69 -3.92 7.43 1.96
C ALA A 69 -5.23 8.15 1.60
N HIS A 70 -6.11 7.53 0.82
CA HIS A 70 -7.31 8.18 0.30
C HIS A 70 -8.20 8.82 1.37
N PRO A 71 -8.54 8.15 2.50
CA PRO A 71 -9.36 8.76 3.54
C PRO A 71 -8.73 9.99 4.18
N LEU A 72 -7.40 10.09 4.19
CA LEU A 72 -6.67 11.20 4.78
C LEU A 72 -6.55 12.39 3.84
N LEU A 73 -6.53 12.14 2.52
CA LEU A 73 -6.28 13.16 1.49
C LEU A 73 -7.57 13.74 0.91
N ALA A 74 -8.70 13.04 1.02
CA ALA A 74 -9.97 13.42 0.41
C ALA A 74 -10.47 14.81 0.83
N GLU A 75 -10.15 15.25 2.06
CA GLU A 75 -10.58 16.54 2.63
C GLU A 75 -9.39 17.44 2.99
N SER A 76 -8.17 17.08 2.58
CA SER A 76 -6.98 17.85 2.92
C SER A 76 -6.65 18.91 1.86
N GLU A 77 -6.11 20.04 2.29
CA GLU A 77 -5.40 20.96 1.41
C GLU A 77 -4.18 20.28 0.76
N PRO A 78 -3.76 20.72 -0.43
CA PRO A 78 -2.55 20.20 -1.04
C PRO A 78 -1.37 20.27 -0.09
N CYS A 79 -0.74 19.13 0.16
CA CYS A 79 0.37 19.01 1.09
C CYS A 79 1.50 18.15 0.51
N PRO A 80 2.74 18.35 0.96
CA PRO A 80 3.85 17.48 0.60
C PRO A 80 3.57 16.04 1.03
N LEU A 81 3.93 15.09 0.16
CA LEU A 81 3.83 13.67 0.44
C LEU A 81 5.22 13.08 0.67
N VAL A 82 5.39 12.39 1.79
CA VAL A 82 6.60 11.60 2.07
C VAL A 82 6.22 10.13 2.08
N LEU A 83 6.81 9.37 1.17
CA LEU A 83 6.59 7.94 1.03
C LEU A 83 7.81 7.16 1.51
N ALA A 84 7.60 6.17 2.37
CA ALA A 84 8.62 5.22 2.77
C ALA A 84 8.12 3.79 2.50
N SER A 85 9.00 2.95 1.95
CA SER A 85 8.71 1.55 1.68
C SER A 85 9.93 0.71 2.03
N HIS A 86 9.71 -0.49 2.57
CA HIS A 86 10.80 -1.43 2.85
C HIS A 86 11.31 -2.10 1.56
N ASP A 87 10.40 -2.67 0.77
CA ASP A 87 10.74 -3.48 -0.40
C ASP A 87 10.13 -2.99 -1.72
N GLY A 88 9.41 -1.88 -1.71
CA GLY A 88 8.70 -1.37 -2.89
C GLY A 88 7.72 -2.39 -3.46
N GLU A 89 7.77 -2.61 -4.77
CA GLU A 89 6.96 -3.58 -5.51
C GLU A 89 7.72 -4.92 -5.76
N ILE A 90 8.48 -5.40 -4.79
CA ILE A 90 9.34 -6.59 -4.93
C ILE A 90 8.57 -7.83 -5.40
N ASN A 91 7.31 -7.99 -4.99
CA ASN A 91 6.47 -9.11 -5.40
C ASN A 91 6.24 -9.14 -6.92
N ARG A 92 6.14 -7.97 -7.56
CA ARG A 92 6.01 -7.86 -9.01
C ARG A 92 7.30 -8.28 -9.70
N SER A 93 8.43 -7.80 -9.23
CA SER A 93 9.75 -8.18 -9.75
C SER A 93 9.98 -9.67 -9.60
N PHE A 94 9.65 -10.23 -8.44
CA PHE A 94 9.76 -11.66 -8.19
C PHE A 94 8.86 -12.48 -9.12
N GLY A 95 7.61 -12.06 -9.33
CA GLY A 95 6.69 -12.68 -10.27
C GLY A 95 7.22 -12.70 -11.71
N LEU A 96 7.86 -11.61 -12.15
CA LEU A 96 8.51 -11.54 -13.46
C LEU A 96 9.68 -12.53 -13.58
N TRP A 97 10.52 -12.62 -12.55
CA TRP A 97 11.61 -13.59 -12.52
C TRP A 97 11.11 -15.03 -12.59
N VAL A 98 10.07 -15.37 -11.83
CA VAL A 98 9.45 -16.70 -11.88
C VAL A 98 8.93 -17.01 -13.28
N THR A 99 8.24 -16.06 -13.92
CA THR A 99 7.72 -16.24 -15.28
C THR A 99 8.86 -16.42 -16.29
N LEU A 100 9.90 -15.58 -16.21
CA LEU A 100 11.06 -15.69 -17.07
C LEU A 100 11.75 -17.07 -16.95
N LEU A 101 11.96 -17.53 -15.74
CA LEU A 101 12.64 -18.82 -15.50
C LEU A 101 11.80 -20.03 -15.91
N ARG A 102 10.48 -19.95 -15.77
CA ARG A 102 9.55 -21.04 -16.11
C ARG A 102 9.22 -21.08 -17.60
N ASP A 103 8.85 -19.93 -18.15
CA ASP A 103 8.27 -19.83 -19.48
C ASP A 103 9.26 -19.27 -20.53
N ASN A 104 10.44 -18.83 -20.09
CA ASN A 104 11.47 -18.14 -20.90
C ASN A 104 10.93 -16.94 -21.69
N GLU A 105 9.87 -16.32 -21.18
CA GLU A 105 9.20 -15.17 -21.79
C GLU A 105 8.84 -14.14 -20.71
N VAL A 106 8.89 -12.85 -21.08
CA VAL A 106 8.41 -11.75 -20.26
C VAL A 106 7.60 -10.81 -21.13
N SER A 107 6.37 -10.53 -20.71
CA SER A 107 5.53 -9.53 -21.38
C SER A 107 6.21 -8.15 -21.28
N PRO A 108 6.38 -7.42 -22.39
CA PRO A 108 6.92 -6.05 -22.40
C PRO A 108 6.15 -5.11 -21.46
N THR A 109 4.82 -5.26 -21.41
CA THR A 109 3.97 -4.46 -20.50
C THR A 109 4.27 -4.76 -19.04
N SER A 110 4.39 -6.04 -18.66
CA SER A 110 4.72 -6.44 -17.30
C SER A 110 6.11 -5.98 -16.89
N PHE A 111 7.08 -6.06 -17.80
CA PHE A 111 8.42 -5.56 -17.59
C PHE A 111 8.41 -4.03 -17.39
N GLY A 112 7.75 -3.29 -18.29
CA GLY A 112 7.63 -1.83 -18.19
C GLY A 112 7.01 -1.38 -16.86
N LEU A 113 6.01 -2.09 -16.36
CA LEU A 113 5.39 -1.79 -15.06
C LEU A 113 6.33 -2.09 -13.87
N SER A 114 7.32 -2.94 -14.02
CA SER A 114 8.28 -3.25 -12.94
C SER A 114 9.44 -2.26 -12.85
N VAL A 115 9.76 -1.56 -13.96
CA VAL A 115 10.92 -0.65 -14.02
C VAL A 115 10.60 0.75 -13.47
N HIS A 116 9.32 1.10 -13.39
CA HIS A 116 8.86 2.42 -12.93
C HIS A 116 8.46 2.46 -11.45
N ASN A 117 9.05 1.63 -10.64
CA ASN A 117 8.88 1.65 -9.18
C ASN A 117 9.88 2.55 -8.48
#